data_d00d174102df9b33e15f83071752a00b
#
_entry.id   d00d174102df9b33e15f83071752a00b
#
_cell.length_a   1.000
_cell.length_b   1.000
_cell.length_c   1.000
_cell.angle_alpha   90.00
_cell.angle_beta   90.00
_cell.angle_gamma   90.00
#
_symmetry.space_group_name_H-M   'P 1'
#
loop_
_entity.id
_entity.type
_entity.pdbx_description
1 polymer ?
#
loop_
_entity_poly.entity_id
_entity_poly.type
_entity_poly.pdbx_seq_one_letter_code
_entity_poly.pdbx_strand_id
1 'polypeptide(L)'
;VAKIIGINDGIVKKAVKNFKGLEHRLEFVKIVNGVKYYNDSFATTPESAITALKSFAEPIVLLAGGAEKKSGFKQLAEEIKKKVQFMVLLDGKATPRLKKELIKANFPQDRMFLAKNIKQAVREAGKNAVKGGIVLLSPACASFGMFRNYKERGELFKEEVTKLK
;
A
#
# COMPACT_ATOMS: atom_id res chain seq x y z
N VAL A 1 -2.43 5.91 -28.04
CA VAL A 1 -2.43 7.37 -28.30
C VAL A 1 -1.18 7.74 -29.11
N ALA A 2 0.06 7.53 -28.61
CA ALA A 2 1.30 7.97 -29.28
C ALA A 2 1.40 7.51 -30.75
N LYS A 3 1.09 6.25 -31.07
CA LYS A 3 1.03 5.73 -32.44
C LYS A 3 -0.01 6.44 -33.31
N ILE A 4 -1.18 6.75 -32.75
CA ILE A 4 -2.29 7.42 -33.48
C ILE A 4 -1.90 8.83 -33.92
N ILE A 5 -1.09 9.53 -33.11
CA ILE A 5 -0.61 10.88 -33.39
C ILE A 5 0.79 10.90 -34.03
N GLY A 6 1.26 9.76 -34.53
CA GLY A 6 2.50 9.66 -35.31
C GLY A 6 3.81 9.78 -34.54
N ILE A 7 3.81 9.61 -33.20
CA ILE A 7 5.04 9.64 -32.42
C ILE A 7 5.83 8.35 -32.65
N ASN A 8 7.11 8.48 -32.96
CA ASN A 8 8.03 7.36 -33.19
C ASN A 8 8.17 6.49 -31.94
N ASP A 9 8.14 5.15 -32.11
CA ASP A 9 8.26 4.17 -31.03
C ASP A 9 9.55 4.32 -30.19
N GLY A 10 10.65 4.79 -30.80
CA GLY A 10 11.90 5.07 -30.10
C GLY A 10 11.77 6.21 -29.09
N ILE A 11 11.03 7.26 -29.44
CA ILE A 11 10.74 8.38 -28.55
C ILE A 11 9.86 7.91 -27.39
N VAL A 12 8.82 7.11 -27.68
CA VAL A 12 7.93 6.54 -26.67
C VAL A 12 8.69 5.66 -25.68
N LYS A 13 9.54 4.74 -26.21
CA LYS A 13 10.39 3.87 -25.38
C LYS A 13 11.32 4.68 -24.47
N LYS A 14 11.96 5.73 -25.01
CA LYS A 14 12.85 6.61 -24.24
C LYS A 14 12.08 7.34 -23.13
N ALA A 15 10.90 7.89 -23.43
CA ALA A 15 10.06 8.58 -22.47
C ALA A 15 9.61 7.64 -21.33
N VAL A 16 9.12 6.45 -21.67
CA VAL A 16 8.71 5.44 -20.69
C VAL A 16 9.87 4.98 -19.82
N LYS A 17 11.04 4.72 -20.42
CA LYS A 17 12.25 4.30 -19.69
C LYS A 17 12.76 5.36 -18.71
N ASN A 18 12.59 6.64 -19.05
CA ASN A 18 13.03 7.77 -18.22
C ASN A 18 11.96 8.25 -17.23
N PHE A 19 10.75 7.70 -17.31
CA PHE A 19 9.68 8.07 -16.41
C PHE A 19 9.93 7.49 -15.00
N LYS A 20 10.10 8.38 -14.03
CA LYS A 20 10.43 8.01 -12.64
C LYS A 20 9.20 7.61 -11.79
N GLY A 21 8.03 7.50 -12.39
CA GLY A 21 6.77 7.27 -11.68
C GLY A 21 6.13 8.57 -11.16
N LEU A 22 5.02 8.40 -10.46
CA LEU A 22 4.32 9.50 -9.78
C LEU A 22 4.49 9.33 -8.28
N GLU A 23 4.68 10.44 -7.59
CA GLU A 23 4.70 10.48 -6.14
C GLU A 23 3.42 9.88 -5.54
N HIS A 24 3.56 9.12 -4.47
CA HIS A 24 2.48 8.39 -3.79
C HIS A 24 1.79 7.29 -4.63
N ARG A 25 2.33 6.90 -5.78
CA ARG A 25 1.80 5.81 -6.61
C ARG A 25 2.86 4.75 -6.86
N LEU A 26 2.82 3.64 -6.11
CA LEU A 26 3.83 2.59 -6.08
C LEU A 26 5.26 3.16 -6.03
N GLU A 27 5.41 4.30 -5.36
CA GLU A 27 6.67 5.03 -5.22
C GLU A 27 7.63 4.22 -4.36
N PHE A 28 8.77 3.84 -4.93
CA PHE A 28 9.84 3.22 -4.16
C PHE A 28 10.46 4.23 -3.19
N VAL A 29 10.56 3.88 -1.91
CA VAL A 29 11.09 4.76 -0.86
C VAL A 29 12.52 4.39 -0.48
N LYS A 30 12.74 3.15 -0.01
CA LYS A 30 14.03 2.72 0.53
C LYS A 30 14.10 1.20 0.65
N ILE A 31 15.31 0.67 0.75
CA ILE A 31 15.56 -0.70 1.24
C ILE A 31 16.10 -0.60 2.66
N VAL A 32 15.50 -1.33 3.60
CA VAL A 32 15.97 -1.45 4.98
C VAL A 32 16.06 -2.94 5.33
N ASN A 33 17.24 -3.41 5.74
CA ASN A 33 17.50 -4.80 6.10
C ASN A 33 17.07 -5.82 5.01
N GLY A 34 17.16 -5.43 3.73
CA GLY A 34 16.76 -6.25 2.59
C GLY A 34 15.26 -6.28 2.32
N VAL A 35 14.46 -5.43 2.99
CA VAL A 35 13.02 -5.22 2.75
C VAL A 35 12.84 -3.94 1.93
N LYS A 36 12.05 -4.01 0.86
CA LYS A 36 11.71 -2.86 0.02
C LYS A 36 10.47 -2.16 0.55
N TYR A 37 10.49 -0.84 0.67
CA TYR A 37 9.35 -0.03 1.12
C TYR A 37 8.76 0.75 -0.06
N TYR A 38 7.43 0.65 -0.24
CA TYR A 38 6.69 1.32 -1.30
C TYR A 38 5.56 2.17 -0.74
N ASN A 39 5.46 3.41 -1.23
CA ASN A 39 4.40 4.35 -0.93
C ASN A 39 3.38 4.37 -2.08
N ASP A 40 2.19 3.86 -1.82
CA ASP A 40 1.04 3.89 -2.71
C ASP A 40 -0.14 4.59 -2.01
N SER A 41 0.16 5.66 -1.27
CA SER A 41 -0.85 6.40 -0.50
C SER A 41 -2.00 6.94 -1.34
N PHE A 42 -1.80 7.09 -2.65
CA PHE A 42 -2.83 7.49 -3.60
C PHE A 42 -3.91 6.41 -3.84
N ALA A 43 -3.64 5.15 -3.51
CA ALA A 43 -4.61 4.05 -3.58
C ALA A 43 -5.70 4.18 -2.51
N THR A 44 -6.69 5.03 -2.78
CA THR A 44 -7.79 5.34 -1.85
C THR A 44 -9.05 4.52 -2.08
N THR A 45 -8.98 3.49 -2.93
CA THR A 45 -10.07 2.53 -3.20
C THR A 45 -9.57 1.09 -3.15
N PRO A 46 -10.45 0.11 -2.86
CA PRO A 46 -10.09 -1.31 -2.86
C PRO A 46 -9.49 -1.79 -4.18
N GLU A 47 -10.01 -1.33 -5.31
CA GLU A 47 -9.57 -1.71 -6.67
C GLU A 47 -8.12 -1.28 -6.92
N SER A 48 -7.76 -0.06 -6.46
CA SER A 48 -6.39 0.44 -6.57
C SER A 48 -5.42 -0.41 -5.74
N ALA A 49 -5.80 -0.77 -4.51
CA ALA A 49 -4.98 -1.62 -3.66
C ALA A 49 -4.85 -3.05 -4.22
N ILE A 50 -5.90 -3.62 -4.81
CA ILE A 50 -5.83 -4.91 -5.52
C ILE A 50 -4.81 -4.83 -6.66
N THR A 51 -4.83 -3.76 -7.45
CA THR A 51 -3.88 -3.54 -8.54
C THR A 51 -2.45 -3.45 -8.01
N ALA A 52 -2.25 -2.73 -6.91
CA ALA A 52 -0.95 -2.63 -6.26
C ALA A 52 -0.44 -4.00 -5.76
N LEU A 53 -1.29 -4.79 -5.09
CA LEU A 53 -0.94 -6.14 -4.64
C LEU A 53 -0.51 -7.06 -5.79
N LYS A 54 -1.19 -6.97 -6.95
CA LYS A 54 -0.88 -7.77 -8.14
C LYS A 54 0.43 -7.37 -8.83
N SER A 55 0.95 -6.18 -8.54
CA SER A 55 2.20 -5.69 -9.14
C SER A 55 3.47 -6.34 -8.57
N PHE A 56 3.34 -7.12 -7.49
CA PHE A 56 4.46 -7.74 -6.80
C PHE A 56 4.31 -9.27 -6.73
N ALA A 57 5.43 -9.96 -6.87
CA ALA A 57 5.55 -11.40 -6.66
C ALA A 57 6.06 -11.74 -5.25
N GLU A 58 6.74 -10.80 -4.61
CA GLU A 58 7.39 -10.95 -3.31
C GLU A 58 6.34 -11.01 -2.16
N PRO A 59 6.70 -11.58 -1.00
CA PRO A 59 5.86 -11.53 0.20
C PRO A 59 5.60 -10.09 0.65
N ILE A 60 4.34 -9.76 0.95
CA ILE A 60 3.92 -8.38 1.25
C ILE A 60 3.48 -8.26 2.70
N VAL A 61 3.96 -7.23 3.39
CA VAL A 61 3.32 -6.64 4.57
C VAL A 61 2.54 -5.41 4.10
N LEU A 62 1.22 -5.44 4.24
CA LEU A 62 0.32 -4.40 3.75
C LEU A 62 -0.12 -3.45 4.87
N LEU A 63 0.00 -2.14 4.64
CA LEU A 63 -0.62 -1.10 5.46
C LEU A 63 -1.89 -0.63 4.76
N ALA A 64 -3.08 -0.92 5.32
CA ALA A 64 -4.35 -0.46 4.76
C ALA A 64 -5.39 -0.16 5.84
N GLY A 65 -6.41 0.61 5.46
CA GLY A 65 -7.44 1.13 6.35
C GLY A 65 -7.54 2.65 6.29
N GLY A 66 -8.49 3.22 7.03
CA GLY A 66 -8.72 4.65 7.11
C GLY A 66 -10.19 5.06 7.07
N ALA A 67 -10.50 6.18 6.39
CA ALA A 67 -11.82 6.77 6.36
C ALA A 67 -12.81 6.03 5.46
N GLU A 68 -14.10 6.13 5.82
CA GLU A 68 -15.20 5.46 5.15
C GLU A 68 -15.55 6.13 3.79
N LYS A 69 -15.72 5.31 2.75
CA LYS A 69 -16.25 5.68 1.42
C LYS A 69 -17.36 4.73 0.95
N LYS A 70 -17.93 3.92 1.88
CA LYS A 70 -18.93 2.87 1.60
C LYS A 70 -18.47 1.84 0.55
N SER A 71 -17.17 1.69 0.33
CA SER A 71 -16.60 0.71 -0.60
C SER A 71 -16.79 -0.73 -0.10
N GLY A 72 -16.92 -1.70 -1.02
CA GLY A 72 -16.92 -3.12 -0.70
C GLY A 72 -15.50 -3.67 -0.54
N PHE A 73 -15.21 -4.39 0.54
CA PHE A 73 -13.86 -4.94 0.78
C PHE A 73 -13.72 -6.44 0.49
N LYS A 74 -14.79 -7.12 0.04
CA LYS A 74 -14.77 -8.57 -0.17
C LYS A 74 -13.67 -9.02 -1.13
N GLN A 75 -13.60 -8.40 -2.32
CA GLN A 75 -12.59 -8.76 -3.33
C GLN A 75 -11.16 -8.43 -2.86
N LEU A 76 -10.99 -7.31 -2.16
CA LEU A 76 -9.71 -6.95 -1.57
C LEU A 76 -9.28 -7.96 -0.49
N ALA A 77 -10.19 -8.40 0.36
CA ALA A 77 -9.89 -9.39 1.40
C ALA A 77 -9.43 -10.73 0.81
N GLU A 78 -10.05 -11.17 -0.28
CA GLU A 78 -9.63 -12.37 -1.01
C GLU A 78 -8.24 -12.22 -1.64
N GLU A 79 -7.90 -11.05 -2.17
CA GLU A 79 -6.58 -10.80 -2.73
C GLU A 79 -5.51 -10.67 -1.63
N ILE A 80 -5.84 -10.02 -0.51
CA ILE A 80 -4.96 -9.95 0.68
C ILE A 80 -4.64 -11.34 1.19
N LYS A 81 -5.62 -12.24 1.32
CA LYS A 81 -5.41 -13.62 1.75
C LYS A 81 -4.38 -14.36 0.90
N LYS A 82 -4.33 -14.09 -0.41
CA LYS A 82 -3.40 -14.77 -1.35
C LYS A 82 -1.97 -14.23 -1.29
N LYS A 83 -1.81 -12.93 -1.06
CA LYS A 83 -0.57 -12.18 -1.30
C LYS A 83 0.10 -11.64 -0.04
N VAL A 84 -0.68 -11.37 1.01
CA VAL A 84 -0.22 -10.63 2.18
C VAL A 84 0.12 -11.60 3.30
N GLN A 85 1.35 -11.51 3.80
CA GLN A 85 1.79 -12.32 4.93
C GLN A 85 1.44 -11.70 6.29
N PHE A 86 1.36 -10.36 6.37
CA PHE A 86 0.99 -9.64 7.59
C PHE A 86 0.26 -8.34 7.23
N MET A 87 -0.76 -8.01 8.00
CA MET A 87 -1.63 -6.87 7.79
C MET A 87 -1.49 -5.84 8.90
N VAL A 88 -1.11 -4.62 8.56
CA VAL A 88 -1.16 -3.48 9.47
C VAL A 88 -2.39 -2.64 9.13
N LEU A 89 -3.39 -2.69 10.00
CA LEU A 89 -4.62 -1.92 9.87
C LEU A 89 -4.38 -0.50 10.38
N LEU A 90 -4.57 0.50 9.53
CA LEU A 90 -4.57 1.91 9.92
C LEU A 90 -5.93 2.25 10.55
N ASP A 91 -5.94 2.85 11.74
CA ASP A 91 -7.18 3.19 12.42
C ASP A 91 -8.05 4.15 11.59
N GLY A 92 -9.37 3.97 11.65
CA GLY A 92 -10.34 4.77 10.92
C GLY A 92 -11.70 4.08 10.77
N LYS A 93 -12.72 4.86 10.37
CA LYS A 93 -14.12 4.41 10.34
C LYS A 93 -14.38 3.22 9.39
N ALA A 94 -13.59 3.05 8.33
CA ALA A 94 -13.71 1.91 7.41
C ALA A 94 -12.98 0.66 7.88
N THR A 95 -12.00 0.79 8.77
CA THR A 95 -11.12 -0.27 9.20
C THR A 95 -11.83 -1.46 9.88
N PRO A 96 -12.85 -1.28 10.73
CA PRO A 96 -13.61 -2.40 11.27
C PRO A 96 -14.31 -3.24 10.19
N ARG A 97 -14.80 -2.61 9.12
CA ARG A 97 -15.42 -3.32 7.98
C ARG A 97 -14.39 -4.10 7.18
N LEU A 98 -13.22 -3.51 6.90
CA LEU A 98 -12.12 -4.21 6.24
C LEU A 98 -11.69 -5.43 7.08
N LYS A 99 -11.48 -5.25 8.40
CA LYS A 99 -11.14 -6.35 9.31
C LYS A 99 -12.20 -7.46 9.29
N LYS A 100 -13.48 -7.11 9.29
CA LYS A 100 -14.58 -8.09 9.20
C LYS A 100 -14.51 -8.93 7.92
N GLU A 101 -14.23 -8.30 6.77
CA GLU A 101 -14.11 -9.04 5.51
C GLU A 101 -12.83 -9.90 5.46
N LEU A 102 -11.72 -9.47 6.07
CA LEU A 102 -10.52 -10.29 6.22
C LEU A 102 -10.79 -11.55 7.06
N ILE A 103 -11.52 -11.43 8.17
CA ILE A 103 -11.92 -12.57 9.00
C ILE A 103 -12.83 -13.52 8.21
N LYS A 104 -13.82 -13.02 7.47
CA LYS A 104 -14.68 -13.83 6.59
C LYS A 104 -13.90 -14.56 5.50
N ALA A 105 -12.85 -13.95 4.98
CA ALA A 105 -11.95 -14.56 4.01
C ALA A 105 -10.98 -15.59 4.65
N ASN A 106 -11.06 -15.82 5.97
CA ASN A 106 -10.15 -16.66 6.74
C ASN A 106 -8.69 -16.17 6.72
N PHE A 107 -8.48 -14.85 6.73
CA PHE A 107 -7.14 -14.29 6.97
C PHE A 107 -6.80 -14.43 8.47
N PRO A 108 -5.61 -14.95 8.84
CA PRO A 108 -5.25 -15.23 10.22
C PRO A 108 -5.27 -13.97 11.10
N GLN A 109 -5.95 -14.03 12.25
CA GLN A 109 -6.11 -12.86 13.12
C GLN A 109 -4.81 -12.48 13.84
N ASP A 110 -3.95 -13.44 14.13
CA ASP A 110 -2.60 -13.27 14.68
C ASP A 110 -1.64 -12.56 13.70
N ARG A 111 -2.00 -12.48 12.43
CA ARG A 111 -1.29 -11.72 11.39
C ARG A 111 -1.90 -10.34 11.12
N MET A 112 -2.69 -9.82 12.04
CA MET A 112 -3.29 -8.49 11.93
C MET A 112 -2.90 -7.64 13.14
N PHE A 113 -2.48 -6.40 12.89
CA PHE A 113 -2.16 -5.41 13.90
C PHE A 113 -2.90 -4.09 13.64
N LEU A 114 -3.55 -3.51 14.63
CA LEU A 114 -4.20 -2.20 14.53
C LEU A 114 -3.23 -1.11 15.00
N ALA A 115 -2.79 -0.25 14.08
CA ALA A 115 -1.91 0.86 14.35
C ALA A 115 -2.70 2.16 14.58
N LYS A 116 -2.37 2.89 15.65
CA LYS A 116 -2.99 4.17 16.02
C LYS A 116 -2.35 5.38 15.32
N ASN A 117 -1.19 5.21 14.71
CA ASN A 117 -0.46 6.24 13.95
C ASN A 117 0.51 5.60 12.96
N ILE A 118 1.03 6.41 12.03
CA ILE A 118 1.90 5.93 10.96
C ILE A 118 3.25 5.41 11.48
N LYS A 119 3.81 6.03 12.53
CA LYS A 119 5.06 5.59 13.16
C LYS A 119 4.94 4.16 13.69
N GLN A 120 3.85 3.87 14.40
CA GLN A 120 3.57 2.53 14.89
C GLN A 120 3.36 1.55 13.73
N ALA A 121 2.64 1.99 12.68
CA ALA A 121 2.38 1.16 11.50
C ALA A 121 3.67 0.76 10.79
N VAL A 122 4.57 1.70 10.52
CA VAL A 122 5.85 1.43 9.85
C VAL A 122 6.74 0.52 10.70
N ARG A 123 6.81 0.75 12.01
CA ARG A 123 7.58 -0.09 12.93
C ARG A 123 7.09 -1.53 12.95
N GLU A 124 5.77 -1.73 13.08
CA GLU A 124 5.20 -3.09 13.12
C GLU A 124 5.30 -3.78 11.76
N ALA A 125 5.17 -3.04 10.65
CA ALA A 125 5.40 -3.59 9.32
C ALA A 125 6.84 -4.08 9.15
N GLY A 126 7.82 -3.29 9.58
CA GLY A 126 9.23 -3.67 9.49
C GLY A 126 9.59 -4.92 10.31
N LYS A 127 8.98 -5.09 11.49
CA LYS A 127 9.18 -6.28 12.34
C LYS A 127 8.65 -7.58 11.72
N ASN A 128 7.58 -7.47 10.94
CA ASN A 128 6.88 -8.61 10.36
C ASN A 128 7.24 -8.86 8.89
N ALA A 129 8.09 -8.01 8.30
CA ALA A 129 8.59 -8.19 6.95
C ALA A 129 9.79 -9.13 6.93
N VAL A 130 9.86 -10.00 5.92
CA VAL A 130 11.00 -10.91 5.71
C VAL A 130 11.98 -10.29 4.72
N LYS A 131 13.26 -10.65 4.81
CA LYS A 131 14.29 -10.24 3.84
C LYS A 131 13.87 -10.68 2.43
N GLY A 132 13.98 -9.76 1.46
CA GLY A 132 13.48 -9.94 0.09
C GLY A 132 12.00 -9.62 -0.09
N GLY A 133 11.26 -9.37 1.00
CA GLY A 133 9.85 -8.97 0.96
C GLY A 133 9.64 -7.48 0.80
N ILE A 134 8.38 -7.08 0.87
CA ILE A 134 7.90 -5.72 0.62
C ILE A 134 7.04 -5.23 1.79
N VAL A 135 7.24 -3.99 2.20
CA VAL A 135 6.30 -3.20 2.99
C VAL A 135 5.59 -2.23 2.05
N LEU A 136 4.29 -2.38 1.92
CA LEU A 136 3.46 -1.61 1.00
C LEU A 136 2.42 -0.77 1.75
N LEU A 137 2.51 0.55 1.66
CA LEU A 137 1.42 1.45 2.04
C LEU A 137 0.46 1.55 0.86
N SER A 138 -0.66 0.80 0.86
CA SER A 138 -1.73 0.89 -0.14
C SER A 138 -3.09 0.81 0.57
N PRO A 139 -3.58 1.98 1.04
CA PRO A 139 -4.58 2.05 2.09
C PRO A 139 -5.96 1.53 1.75
N ALA A 140 -6.36 1.48 0.48
CA ALA A 140 -7.71 1.12 0.01
C ALA A 140 -8.83 2.03 0.57
N CYS A 141 -8.49 3.04 1.35
CA CYS A 141 -9.39 3.94 2.05
C CYS A 141 -8.93 5.39 1.92
N ALA A 142 -9.86 6.33 2.06
CA ALA A 142 -9.50 7.74 2.19
C ALA A 142 -8.65 7.96 3.46
N SER A 143 -7.89 9.06 3.47
CA SER A 143 -6.94 9.38 4.54
C SER A 143 -7.56 10.16 5.71
N PHE A 144 -8.76 10.70 5.54
CA PHE A 144 -9.39 11.59 6.53
C PHE A 144 -9.55 10.94 7.90
N GLY A 145 -9.42 11.74 8.95
CA GLY A 145 -9.49 11.32 10.35
C GLY A 145 -8.10 11.20 10.98
N MET A 146 -7.23 10.39 10.43
CA MET A 146 -5.84 10.27 10.90
C MET A 146 -4.90 11.28 10.20
N PHE A 147 -5.21 11.69 8.97
CA PHE A 147 -4.42 12.59 8.13
C PHE A 147 -5.33 13.61 7.44
N ARG A 148 -4.78 14.77 7.08
CA ARG A 148 -5.50 15.82 6.32
C ARG A 148 -5.84 15.36 4.90
N ASN A 149 -4.93 14.65 4.26
CA ASN A 149 -5.09 14.12 2.90
C ASN A 149 -4.11 12.97 2.63
N TYR A 150 -4.19 12.35 1.44
CA TYR A 150 -3.33 11.23 1.05
C TYR A 150 -1.85 11.61 0.91
N LYS A 151 -1.54 12.88 0.58
CA LYS A 151 -0.15 13.37 0.45
C LYS A 151 0.51 13.36 1.82
N GLU A 152 -0.11 13.96 2.82
CA GLU A 152 0.39 13.95 4.19
C GLU A 152 0.62 12.51 4.71
N ARG A 153 -0.34 11.60 4.45
CA ARG A 153 -0.17 10.18 4.82
C ARG A 153 1.06 9.57 4.16
N GLY A 154 1.28 9.85 2.88
CA GLY A 154 2.42 9.34 2.13
C GLY A 154 3.74 9.96 2.58
N GLU A 155 3.79 11.27 2.86
CA GLU A 155 4.98 11.95 3.38
C GLU A 155 5.38 11.39 4.76
N LEU A 156 4.44 11.32 5.69
CA LEU A 156 4.70 10.77 7.02
C LEU A 156 5.17 9.31 6.96
N PHE A 157 4.65 8.51 6.03
CA PHE A 157 5.18 7.17 5.79
C PHE A 157 6.62 7.19 5.32
N LYS A 158 6.97 8.02 4.32
CA LYS A 158 8.35 8.17 3.82
C LYS A 158 9.30 8.64 4.93
N GLU A 159 8.88 9.62 5.72
CA GLU A 159 9.66 10.11 6.86
C GLU A 159 9.96 9.00 7.89
N GLU A 160 8.95 8.22 8.27
CA GLU A 160 9.16 7.14 9.24
C GLU A 160 10.03 6.00 8.66
N VAL A 161 9.88 5.69 7.37
CA VAL A 161 10.74 4.71 6.69
C VAL A 161 12.19 5.19 6.63
N THR A 162 12.45 6.48 6.39
CA THR A 162 13.82 7.01 6.34
C THR A 162 14.55 6.95 7.68
N LYS A 163 13.82 6.97 8.79
CA LYS A 163 14.35 6.84 10.17
C LYS A 163 14.73 5.38 10.52
N LEU A 164 14.30 4.40 9.75
CA LEU A 164 14.69 3.00 9.98
C LEU A 164 16.17 2.79 9.64
N LYS A 165 16.85 2.02 10.50
CA LYS A 165 18.27 1.66 10.38
C LYS A 165 18.43 0.25 9.83
#